data_1389b06496d15c910dfca9b3d67978a8
#
_entry.id   1389b06496d15c910dfca9b3d67978a8
#
_cell.length_a   1.000
_cell.length_b   1.000
_cell.length_c   1.000
_cell.angle_alpha   90.00
_cell.angle_beta   90.00
_cell.angle_gamma   90.00
#
_symmetry.space_group_name_H-M   'P 1'
#
loop_
_entity.id
_entity.type
_entity.pdbx_description
1 polymer ?
#
loop_
_entity_poly.entity_id
_entity_poly.type
_entity_poly.pdbx_seq_one_letter_code
_entity_poly.pdbx_strand_id
1 'polypeptide(L)'
;MKKPTHIAALVPYRIYPAKMGGQKGIALFYRYLSELVPVTMITTCNNDSPEGMNANFLPVLSNSKSRYVNPFLFFSLRKIIRQNNCTHLILEHPYYGWLGILLKLFCKIELVIHSHNIEALRFKSTGKWWWKILLGYERFVHRKAGINFFITDEDRDFALKHFSLAPARCHTITYGSELSQAPPIPEKENAAKVLKDIHHIANDEKILLFNGTLDYLPNQQALDVILNELTPALLGNPSLKYKIIICGKGLPDSYDELKAYASKNIIYAGFVNDIDIYFKGADLFINPVIEGGGIKTKVVEALGHGLTVVSTQSGAIGVPPAITGNKLVSVPDGDWQGFANAIATADTASGIPDAFFGHFYWGNIAQKVKRIIS
;
A
#
# COMPACT_ATOMS: atom_id res chain seq x y z
N MET A 1 0.49 38.53 -4.46
CA MET A 1 1.34 37.33 -4.62
C MET A 1 0.64 36.16 -3.90
N LYS A 2 0.50 34.99 -4.54
CA LYS A 2 0.06 33.76 -3.86
C LYS A 2 1.04 33.45 -2.72
N LYS A 3 0.54 33.06 -1.55
CA LYS A 3 1.40 32.58 -0.45
C LYS A 3 2.11 31.31 -0.89
N PRO A 4 3.38 31.08 -0.48
CA PRO A 4 4.06 29.83 -0.76
C PRO A 4 3.27 28.66 -0.16
N THR A 5 3.24 27.54 -0.88
CA THR A 5 2.52 26.34 -0.43
C THR A 5 3.16 25.78 0.83
N HIS A 6 2.36 25.59 1.89
CA HIS A 6 2.71 24.90 3.12
C HIS A 6 1.57 23.97 3.51
N ILE A 7 1.85 22.69 3.72
CA ILE A 7 0.88 21.65 3.99
C ILE A 7 0.80 21.38 5.49
N ALA A 8 -0.43 21.40 6.05
CA ALA A 8 -0.73 20.71 7.30
C ALA A 8 -1.25 19.30 6.95
N ALA A 9 -0.62 18.27 7.43
CA ALA A 9 -1.04 16.89 7.24
C ALA A 9 -1.65 16.34 8.52
N LEU A 10 -2.93 15.99 8.50
CA LEU A 10 -3.61 15.42 9.66
C LEU A 10 -3.71 13.90 9.53
N VAL A 11 -2.87 13.20 10.31
CA VAL A 11 -2.74 11.73 10.29
C VAL A 11 -3.46 11.15 11.50
N PRO A 12 -4.54 10.37 11.30
CA PRO A 12 -5.48 10.02 12.37
C PRO A 12 -5.01 8.87 13.28
N TYR A 13 -3.89 8.20 12.99
CA TYR A 13 -3.40 7.04 13.74
C TYR A 13 -1.87 6.93 13.71
N ARG A 14 -1.36 5.93 14.44
CA ARG A 14 0.08 5.68 14.50
C ARG A 14 0.61 5.20 13.15
N ILE A 15 1.61 5.90 12.61
CA ILE A 15 2.33 5.54 11.39
C ILE A 15 3.82 5.28 11.62
N TYR A 16 4.40 5.77 12.70
CA TYR A 16 5.79 5.52 13.07
C TYR A 16 5.90 4.69 14.36
N PRO A 17 6.77 3.65 14.38
CA PRO A 17 7.52 3.11 13.24
C PRO A 17 6.60 2.45 12.20
N ALA A 18 6.93 2.64 10.93
CA ALA A 18 6.12 2.15 9.81
C ALA A 18 6.35 0.64 9.57
N LYS A 19 5.46 -0.20 10.13
CA LYS A 19 5.58 -1.68 10.10
C LYS A 19 4.60 -2.37 9.16
N MET A 20 3.60 -1.66 8.65
CA MET A 20 2.54 -2.18 7.78
C MET A 20 2.41 -1.32 6.53
N GLY A 21 1.93 -1.90 5.43
CA GLY A 21 1.85 -1.23 4.12
C GLY A 21 1.16 0.13 4.16
N GLY A 22 0.01 0.25 4.83
CA GLY A 22 -0.68 1.55 4.97
C GLY A 22 0.12 2.59 5.77
N GLN A 23 0.83 2.17 6.83
CA GLN A 23 1.72 3.05 7.59
C GLN A 23 2.91 3.51 6.73
N LYS A 24 3.54 2.55 6.03
CA LYS A 24 4.67 2.80 5.13
C LYS A 24 4.27 3.76 4.01
N GLY A 25 3.07 3.58 3.44
CA GLY A 25 2.55 4.47 2.38
C GLY A 25 2.44 5.92 2.82
N ILE A 26 1.83 6.20 3.99
CA ILE A 26 1.72 7.57 4.52
C ILE A 26 3.10 8.13 4.88
N ALA A 27 3.94 7.33 5.53
CA ALA A 27 5.27 7.75 5.95
C ALA A 27 6.14 8.16 4.75
N LEU A 28 6.19 7.34 3.70
CA LEU A 28 6.95 7.59 2.48
C LEU A 28 6.35 8.75 1.67
N PHE A 29 5.04 8.82 1.55
CA PHE A 29 4.36 9.92 0.88
C PHE A 29 4.82 11.29 1.44
N TYR A 30 4.76 11.46 2.78
CA TYR A 30 5.20 12.72 3.38
C TYR A 30 6.71 12.90 3.41
N ARG A 31 7.50 11.83 3.49
CA ARG A 31 8.95 11.90 3.35
C ARG A 31 9.33 12.56 2.02
N TYR A 32 8.86 12.02 0.90
CA TYR A 32 9.16 12.55 -0.43
C TYR A 32 8.51 13.92 -0.68
N LEU A 33 7.31 14.16 -0.16
CA LEU A 33 6.62 15.44 -0.34
C LEU A 33 7.30 16.57 0.45
N SER A 34 7.85 16.28 1.65
CA SER A 34 8.55 17.25 2.48
C SER A 34 9.87 17.76 1.88
N GLU A 35 10.45 17.02 0.93
CA GLU A 35 11.61 17.49 0.15
C GLU A 35 11.24 18.58 -0.89
N LEU A 36 9.96 18.70 -1.22
CA LEU A 36 9.49 19.56 -2.30
C LEU A 36 8.71 20.79 -1.80
N VAL A 37 8.05 20.66 -0.65
CA VAL A 37 7.23 21.73 -0.03
C VAL A 37 7.27 21.59 1.48
N PRO A 38 7.19 22.68 2.26
CA PRO A 38 7.08 22.62 3.70
C PRO A 38 5.86 21.81 4.16
N VAL A 39 6.08 20.87 5.08
CA VAL A 39 5.05 20.00 5.65
C VAL A 39 5.04 20.09 7.18
N THR A 40 3.88 20.28 7.78
CA THR A 40 3.63 20.13 9.22
C THR A 40 2.74 18.92 9.43
N MET A 41 3.32 17.82 9.95
CA MET A 41 2.58 16.60 10.24
C MET A 41 1.98 16.65 11.64
N ILE A 42 0.67 16.48 11.72
CA ILE A 42 -0.10 16.45 12.97
C ILE A 42 -0.57 15.02 13.19
N THR A 43 -0.02 14.35 14.20
CA THR A 43 -0.18 12.92 14.43
C THR A 43 -0.63 12.61 15.85
N THR A 44 -0.95 11.33 16.13
CA THR A 44 -1.25 10.86 17.48
C THR A 44 0.02 10.80 18.34
N CYS A 45 -0.15 11.01 19.66
CA CYS A 45 0.96 11.10 20.64
C CYS A 45 1.84 9.84 20.73
N ASN A 46 1.35 8.70 20.24
CA ASN A 46 2.10 7.43 20.24
C ASN A 46 2.93 7.20 18.97
N ASN A 47 3.10 8.22 18.13
CA ASN A 47 4.04 8.17 17.03
C ASN A 47 5.44 8.54 17.50
N ASP A 48 6.43 7.77 17.09
CA ASP A 48 7.82 8.14 17.25
C ASP A 48 8.19 9.24 16.23
N SER A 49 9.12 10.10 16.55
CA SER A 49 9.59 11.12 15.60
C SER A 49 10.37 10.43 14.48
N PRO A 50 10.03 10.69 13.21
CA PRO A 50 10.77 10.09 12.09
C PRO A 50 12.16 10.70 11.97
N GLU A 51 13.19 9.86 11.86
CA GLU A 51 14.54 10.31 11.55
C GLU A 51 14.67 10.68 10.07
N GLY A 52 15.48 11.71 9.77
CA GLY A 52 15.82 12.09 8.39
C GLY A 52 14.66 12.63 7.54
N MET A 53 13.56 13.07 8.16
CA MET A 53 12.42 13.66 7.46
C MET A 53 12.44 15.19 7.56
N ASN A 54 12.33 15.88 6.43
CA ASN A 54 12.28 17.33 6.38
C ASN A 54 10.86 17.90 6.63
N ALA A 55 10.22 17.47 7.73
CA ALA A 55 8.88 17.92 8.11
C ALA A 55 8.83 18.34 9.58
N ASN A 56 8.00 19.35 9.89
CA ASN A 56 7.68 19.69 11.27
C ASN A 56 6.70 18.64 11.83
N PHE A 57 7.16 17.85 12.79
CA PHE A 57 6.39 16.72 13.33
C PHE A 57 5.76 17.07 14.68
N LEU A 58 4.44 17.02 14.77
CA LEU A 58 3.64 17.44 15.93
C LEU A 58 2.74 16.28 16.42
N PRO A 59 3.18 15.46 17.39
CA PRO A 59 2.39 14.37 17.95
C PRO A 59 1.41 14.88 19.03
N VAL A 60 0.37 15.59 18.60
CA VAL A 60 -0.56 16.31 19.50
C VAL A 60 -1.95 15.70 19.63
N LEU A 61 -2.30 14.71 18.79
CA LEU A 61 -3.62 14.07 18.86
C LEU A 61 -3.61 12.99 19.94
N SER A 62 -4.68 12.96 20.75
CA SER A 62 -4.87 11.90 21.75
C SER A 62 -4.92 10.51 21.10
N ASN A 63 -4.45 9.48 21.79
CA ASN A 63 -4.55 8.07 21.37
C ASN A 63 -5.98 7.51 21.54
N SER A 64 -6.84 8.16 22.34
CA SER A 64 -8.24 7.75 22.52
C SER A 64 -9.05 7.91 21.25
N LYS A 65 -9.98 6.99 20.99
CA LYS A 65 -10.93 7.07 19.86
C LYS A 65 -11.84 8.32 19.94
N SER A 66 -12.04 8.90 21.13
CA SER A 66 -12.78 10.15 21.32
C SER A 66 -12.19 11.33 20.54
N ARG A 67 -10.90 11.26 20.13
CA ARG A 67 -10.27 12.29 19.30
C ARG A 67 -11.03 12.58 18.01
N TYR A 68 -11.72 11.58 17.42
CA TYR A 68 -12.45 11.78 16.15
C TYR A 68 -13.66 12.69 16.26
N VAL A 69 -14.21 12.86 17.47
CA VAL A 69 -15.40 13.68 17.75
C VAL A 69 -15.12 14.83 18.71
N ASN A 70 -13.86 15.10 19.07
CA ASN A 70 -13.49 16.15 20.02
C ASN A 70 -13.52 17.54 19.35
N PRO A 71 -14.49 18.43 19.68
CA PRO A 71 -14.59 19.74 19.06
C PRO A 71 -13.49 20.72 19.49
N PHE A 72 -12.84 20.49 20.63
CA PHE A 72 -11.76 21.35 21.12
C PHE A 72 -10.48 21.24 20.25
N LEU A 73 -10.34 20.16 19.48
CA LEU A 73 -9.27 20.04 18.48
C LEU A 73 -9.29 21.18 17.45
N PHE A 74 -10.46 21.76 17.18
CA PHE A 74 -10.57 22.90 16.27
C PHE A 74 -9.64 24.04 16.67
N PHE A 75 -9.63 24.42 17.94
CA PHE A 75 -8.82 25.55 18.43
C PHE A 75 -7.31 25.24 18.34
N SER A 76 -6.93 24.03 18.74
CA SER A 76 -5.53 23.59 18.66
C SER A 76 -5.02 23.54 17.22
N LEU A 77 -5.78 22.92 16.32
CA LEU A 77 -5.39 22.80 14.91
C LEU A 77 -5.42 24.16 14.21
N ARG A 78 -6.40 25.01 14.50
CA ARG A 78 -6.43 26.39 13.98
C ARG A 78 -5.19 27.19 14.39
N LYS A 79 -4.74 27.04 15.65
CA LYS A 79 -3.49 27.66 16.13
C LYS A 79 -2.28 27.17 15.34
N ILE A 80 -2.13 25.86 15.20
CA ILE A 80 -1.02 25.23 14.44
C ILE A 80 -1.01 25.71 12.97
N ILE A 81 -2.16 25.66 12.29
CA ILE A 81 -2.28 26.10 10.89
C ILE A 81 -1.87 27.55 10.72
N ARG A 82 -2.26 28.43 11.63
CA ARG A 82 -1.93 29.86 11.56
C ARG A 82 -0.46 30.14 11.89
N GLN A 83 0.08 29.51 12.93
CA GLN A 83 1.47 29.70 13.34
C GLN A 83 2.46 29.21 12.28
N ASN A 84 2.11 28.15 11.55
CA ASN A 84 2.93 27.62 10.48
C ASN A 84 2.57 28.20 9.10
N ASN A 85 1.66 29.16 9.00
CA ASN A 85 1.19 29.74 7.75
C ASN A 85 0.74 28.70 6.71
N CYS A 86 0.13 27.61 7.16
CA CYS A 86 -0.31 26.55 6.26
C CYS A 86 -1.37 27.07 5.28
N THR A 87 -1.26 26.66 4.03
CA THR A 87 -2.19 27.02 2.95
C THR A 87 -3.11 25.87 2.58
N HIS A 88 -2.69 24.65 2.86
CA HIS A 88 -3.42 23.41 2.58
C HIS A 88 -3.53 22.56 3.84
N LEU A 89 -4.66 21.85 3.96
CA LEU A 89 -4.85 20.81 4.97
C LEU A 89 -5.15 19.50 4.23
N ILE A 90 -4.24 18.54 4.33
CA ILE A 90 -4.47 17.17 3.84
C ILE A 90 -4.96 16.32 5.00
N LEU A 91 -6.13 15.71 4.84
CA LEU A 91 -6.65 14.70 5.76
C LEU A 91 -6.32 13.31 5.21
N GLU A 92 -5.53 12.56 5.97
CA GLU A 92 -5.36 11.13 5.71
C GLU A 92 -6.62 10.41 6.15
N HIS A 93 -7.39 9.94 5.20
CA HIS A 93 -8.77 9.46 5.31
C HIS A 93 -9.81 10.55 5.66
N PRO A 94 -11.08 10.31 5.35
CA PRO A 94 -12.16 11.29 5.59
C PRO A 94 -12.60 11.43 7.06
N TYR A 95 -12.00 10.69 8.01
CA TYR A 95 -12.48 10.59 9.39
C TYR A 95 -12.61 11.95 10.13
N TYR A 96 -11.69 12.87 9.88
CA TYR A 96 -11.75 14.25 10.39
C TYR A 96 -12.42 15.24 9.44
N GLY A 97 -13.22 14.76 8.48
CA GLY A 97 -13.83 15.59 7.45
C GLY A 97 -14.61 16.77 7.99
N TRP A 98 -15.44 16.57 9.04
CA TRP A 98 -16.19 17.63 9.71
C TRP A 98 -15.27 18.74 10.24
N LEU A 99 -14.16 18.37 10.84
CA LEU A 99 -13.17 19.31 11.41
C LEU A 99 -12.40 20.02 10.29
N GLY A 100 -12.00 19.28 9.24
CA GLY A 100 -11.36 19.86 8.06
C GLY A 100 -12.22 20.91 7.36
N ILE A 101 -13.52 20.66 7.24
CA ILE A 101 -14.48 21.62 6.66
C ILE A 101 -14.55 22.90 7.51
N LEU A 102 -14.61 22.79 8.84
CA LEU A 102 -14.57 23.96 9.73
C LEU A 102 -13.26 24.73 9.59
N LEU A 103 -12.12 24.03 9.59
CA LEU A 103 -10.81 24.66 9.42
C LEU A 103 -10.66 25.34 8.04
N LYS A 104 -11.16 24.74 6.97
CA LYS A 104 -11.22 25.38 5.64
C LYS A 104 -11.94 26.73 5.71
N LEU A 105 -13.10 26.78 6.34
CA LEU A 105 -13.90 28.01 6.45
C LEU A 105 -13.21 29.09 7.29
N PHE A 106 -12.68 28.73 8.47
CA PHE A 106 -12.15 29.70 9.43
C PHE A 106 -10.69 30.07 9.24
N CYS A 107 -9.89 29.24 8.53
CA CYS A 107 -8.48 29.51 8.26
C CYS A 107 -8.23 29.94 6.81
N LYS A 108 -9.23 29.87 5.93
CA LYS A 108 -9.09 30.17 4.48
C LYS A 108 -7.99 29.33 3.81
N ILE A 109 -7.95 28.03 4.14
CA ILE A 109 -7.03 27.06 3.58
C ILE A 109 -7.75 26.16 2.59
N GLU A 110 -6.99 25.53 1.67
CA GLU A 110 -7.54 24.51 0.79
C GLU A 110 -7.61 23.16 1.52
N LEU A 111 -8.75 22.48 1.43
CA LEU A 111 -8.97 21.18 2.04
C LEU A 111 -8.77 20.09 1.00
N VAL A 112 -7.85 19.17 1.28
CA VAL A 112 -7.53 18.00 0.48
C VAL A 112 -7.91 16.75 1.27
N ILE A 113 -8.65 15.83 0.68
CA ILE A 113 -8.93 14.52 1.26
C ILE A 113 -8.06 13.50 0.53
N HIS A 114 -7.21 12.78 1.25
CA HIS A 114 -6.41 11.68 0.74
C HIS A 114 -7.03 10.36 1.20
N SER A 115 -7.84 9.77 0.34
CA SER A 115 -8.54 8.51 0.60
C SER A 115 -7.71 7.32 0.17
N HIS A 116 -7.41 6.43 1.12
CA HIS A 116 -6.67 5.20 0.85
C HIS A 116 -7.58 4.07 0.35
N ASN A 117 -8.88 4.19 0.60
CA ASN A 117 -9.96 3.32 0.13
C ASN A 117 -11.26 4.12 0.12
N ILE A 118 -12.29 3.61 -0.53
CA ILE A 118 -13.65 3.98 -0.16
C ILE A 118 -13.96 3.22 1.14
N GLU A 119 -13.78 3.90 2.27
CA GLU A 119 -13.85 3.28 3.61
C GLU A 119 -15.19 2.58 3.86
N ALA A 120 -16.28 3.16 3.37
CA ALA A 120 -17.60 2.55 3.48
C ALA A 120 -17.66 1.19 2.78
N LEU A 121 -17.03 1.02 1.61
CA LEU A 121 -16.98 -0.27 0.91
C LEU A 121 -16.10 -1.28 1.67
N ARG A 122 -14.98 -0.83 2.22
CA ARG A 122 -14.12 -1.65 3.09
C ARG A 122 -14.87 -2.14 4.33
N PHE A 123 -15.66 -1.27 4.97
CA PHE A 123 -16.49 -1.68 6.11
C PHE A 123 -17.68 -2.55 5.70
N LYS A 124 -18.21 -2.39 4.49
CA LYS A 124 -19.21 -3.28 3.92
C LYS A 124 -18.66 -4.70 3.76
N SER A 125 -17.46 -4.87 3.20
CA SER A 125 -16.85 -6.19 3.01
C SER A 125 -16.56 -6.92 4.34
N THR A 126 -16.37 -6.16 5.44
CA THR A 126 -16.22 -6.71 6.80
C THR A 126 -17.54 -6.83 7.57
N GLY A 127 -18.71 -6.75 6.90
CA GLY A 127 -20.03 -6.96 7.47
C GLY A 127 -20.54 -5.90 8.44
N LYS A 128 -19.97 -4.67 8.43
CA LYS A 128 -20.40 -3.61 9.34
C LYS A 128 -21.71 -2.99 8.86
N TRP A 129 -22.78 -3.11 9.66
CA TRP A 129 -24.14 -2.64 9.30
C TRP A 129 -24.23 -1.12 9.02
N TRP A 130 -23.39 -0.32 9.63
CA TRP A 130 -23.40 1.16 9.51
C TRP A 130 -22.65 1.70 8.28
N TRP A 131 -22.15 0.82 7.38
CA TRP A 131 -21.39 1.24 6.21
C TRP A 131 -22.12 2.27 5.31
N LYS A 132 -23.45 2.21 5.22
CA LYS A 132 -24.24 3.17 4.43
C LYS A 132 -24.20 4.58 5.03
N ILE A 133 -24.19 4.70 6.37
CA ILE A 133 -24.06 5.98 7.07
C ILE A 133 -22.68 6.57 6.76
N LEU A 134 -21.63 5.76 6.85
CA LEU A 134 -20.27 6.17 6.49
C LEU A 134 -20.18 6.60 5.03
N LEU A 135 -20.83 5.89 4.09
CA LEU A 135 -20.85 6.26 2.68
C LEU A 135 -21.45 7.66 2.46
N GLY A 136 -22.53 7.97 3.16
CA GLY A 136 -23.16 9.30 3.15
C GLY A 136 -22.21 10.38 3.69
N TYR A 137 -21.50 10.07 4.77
CA TYR A 137 -20.51 10.98 5.37
C TYR A 137 -19.32 11.20 4.44
N GLU A 138 -18.72 10.14 3.86
CA GLU A 138 -17.62 10.26 2.91
C GLU A 138 -18.03 11.13 1.70
N ARG A 139 -19.20 10.84 1.12
CA ARG A 139 -19.76 11.65 0.02
C ARG A 139 -19.87 13.12 0.40
N PHE A 140 -20.35 13.42 1.60
CA PHE A 140 -20.45 14.80 2.09
C PHE A 140 -19.08 15.47 2.20
N VAL A 141 -18.12 14.78 2.83
CA VAL A 141 -16.76 15.31 3.05
C VAL A 141 -16.04 15.57 1.72
N HIS A 142 -16.05 14.59 0.83
CA HIS A 142 -15.41 14.70 -0.50
C HIS A 142 -16.01 15.84 -1.34
N ARG A 143 -17.32 16.07 -1.25
CA ARG A 143 -17.99 17.20 -1.94
C ARG A 143 -17.58 18.57 -1.40
N LYS A 144 -17.22 18.67 -0.12
CA LYS A 144 -16.80 19.93 0.53
C LYS A 144 -15.29 20.18 0.38
N ALA A 145 -14.52 19.16 0.08
CA ALA A 145 -13.10 19.30 -0.25
C ALA A 145 -12.91 20.07 -1.57
N GLY A 146 -11.81 20.79 -1.68
CA GLY A 146 -11.43 21.41 -2.96
C GLY A 146 -10.70 20.43 -3.85
N ILE A 147 -9.90 19.55 -3.25
CA ILE A 147 -9.11 18.53 -3.96
C ILE A 147 -9.35 17.18 -3.28
N ASN A 148 -9.44 16.13 -4.09
CA ASN A 148 -9.60 14.75 -3.63
C ASN A 148 -8.51 13.88 -4.27
N PHE A 149 -7.76 13.19 -3.43
CA PHE A 149 -6.77 12.18 -3.80
C PHE A 149 -7.32 10.79 -3.48
N PHE A 150 -7.16 9.87 -4.41
CA PHE A 150 -7.52 8.46 -4.29
C PHE A 150 -6.30 7.62 -4.62
N ILE A 151 -6.12 6.49 -3.94
CA ILE A 151 -4.95 5.62 -4.16
C ILE A 151 -5.06 4.87 -5.49
N THR A 152 -6.27 4.55 -5.94
CA THR A 152 -6.52 3.80 -7.18
C THR A 152 -7.45 4.55 -8.13
N ASP A 153 -7.38 4.23 -9.41
CA ASP A 153 -8.32 4.75 -10.41
C ASP A 153 -9.73 4.23 -10.16
N GLU A 154 -9.88 3.01 -9.70
CA GLU A 154 -11.16 2.38 -9.38
C GLU A 154 -11.89 3.15 -8.27
N ASP A 155 -11.19 3.53 -7.20
CA ASP A 155 -11.76 4.31 -6.10
C ASP A 155 -12.12 5.74 -6.56
N ARG A 156 -11.26 6.36 -7.38
CA ARG A 156 -11.54 7.67 -7.99
C ARG A 156 -12.81 7.61 -8.86
N ASP A 157 -12.91 6.61 -9.73
CA ASP A 157 -14.02 6.47 -10.66
C ASP A 157 -15.33 6.14 -9.93
N PHE A 158 -15.24 5.31 -8.89
CA PHE A 158 -16.35 5.10 -7.95
C PHE A 158 -16.81 6.42 -7.34
N ALA A 159 -15.90 7.25 -6.84
CA ALA A 159 -16.23 8.52 -6.22
C ALA A 159 -16.79 9.54 -7.23
N LEU A 160 -16.24 9.61 -8.44
CA LEU A 160 -16.81 10.43 -9.52
C LEU A 160 -18.27 10.07 -9.76
N LYS A 161 -18.57 8.78 -9.90
CA LYS A 161 -19.91 8.27 -10.21
C LYS A 161 -20.86 8.39 -9.01
N HIS A 162 -20.45 7.92 -7.83
CA HIS A 162 -21.36 7.77 -6.68
C HIS A 162 -21.38 8.97 -5.73
N PHE A 163 -20.31 9.75 -5.68
CA PHE A 163 -20.25 10.99 -4.90
C PHE A 163 -20.56 12.22 -5.76
N SER A 164 -20.71 12.08 -7.09
CA SER A 164 -20.95 13.16 -8.04
C SER A 164 -19.91 14.27 -7.92
N LEU A 165 -18.64 13.91 -7.93
CA LEU A 165 -17.53 14.84 -7.85
C LEU A 165 -17.16 15.37 -9.23
N ALA A 166 -16.62 16.59 -9.30
CA ALA A 166 -16.08 17.15 -10.53
C ALA A 166 -14.73 16.49 -10.86
N PRO A 167 -14.51 15.96 -12.08
CA PRO A 167 -13.24 15.30 -12.46
C PRO A 167 -11.99 16.14 -12.19
N ALA A 168 -12.05 17.45 -12.43
CA ALA A 168 -10.94 18.37 -12.22
C ALA A 168 -10.47 18.46 -10.75
N ARG A 169 -11.27 17.97 -9.79
CA ARG A 169 -10.92 17.95 -8.36
C ARG A 169 -10.49 16.57 -7.85
N CYS A 170 -10.44 15.56 -8.73
CA CYS A 170 -10.19 14.17 -8.35
C CYS A 170 -8.97 13.65 -9.06
N HIS A 171 -7.98 13.24 -8.27
CA HIS A 171 -6.70 12.78 -8.79
C HIS A 171 -6.32 11.44 -8.17
N THR A 172 -5.78 10.53 -8.95
CA THR A 172 -5.16 9.32 -8.44
C THR A 172 -3.75 9.65 -7.99
N ILE A 173 -3.50 9.47 -6.69
CA ILE A 173 -2.21 9.58 -6.03
C ILE A 173 -1.96 8.23 -5.39
N THR A 174 -1.30 7.36 -6.14
CA THR A 174 -1.16 5.95 -5.79
C THR A 174 -0.13 5.69 -4.70
N TYR A 175 -0.10 4.46 -4.17
CA TYR A 175 1.04 3.96 -3.40
C TYR A 175 2.26 3.86 -4.30
N GLY A 176 3.45 4.15 -3.77
CA GLY A 176 4.67 4.19 -4.55
C GLY A 176 5.74 3.18 -4.14
N SER A 177 6.75 3.08 -4.99
CA SER A 177 8.02 2.40 -4.75
C SER A 177 9.12 3.41 -4.39
N GLU A 178 10.04 3.04 -3.51
CA GLU A 178 11.25 3.83 -3.25
C GLU A 178 12.28 3.68 -4.38
N LEU A 179 12.15 2.64 -5.20
CA LEU A 179 13.01 2.39 -6.34
C LEU A 179 12.54 3.21 -7.55
N SER A 180 13.47 3.93 -8.18
CA SER A 180 13.25 4.66 -9.44
C SER A 180 13.58 3.83 -10.68
N GLN A 181 14.19 2.66 -10.49
CA GLN A 181 14.51 1.65 -11.50
C GLN A 181 14.67 0.29 -10.83
N ALA A 182 14.57 -0.79 -11.59
CA ALA A 182 14.80 -2.13 -11.07
C ALA A 182 16.26 -2.32 -10.62
N PRO A 183 16.51 -3.15 -9.58
CA PRO A 183 17.87 -3.50 -9.19
C PRO A 183 18.65 -4.13 -10.34
N PRO A 184 19.96 -3.86 -10.45
CA PRO A 184 20.82 -4.48 -11.46
C PRO A 184 20.84 -6.01 -11.37
N ILE A 185 21.01 -6.68 -12.50
CA ILE A 185 21.06 -8.15 -12.57
C ILE A 185 22.08 -8.76 -11.59
N PRO A 186 23.32 -8.23 -11.45
CA PRO A 186 24.29 -8.80 -10.51
C PRO A 186 23.84 -8.75 -9.04
N GLU A 187 23.08 -7.72 -8.63
CA GLU A 187 22.51 -7.65 -7.29
C GLU A 187 21.43 -8.70 -7.06
N LYS A 188 20.60 -8.95 -8.07
CA LYS A 188 19.56 -9.98 -8.04
C LYS A 188 20.17 -11.39 -7.98
N GLU A 189 21.16 -11.67 -8.79
CA GLU A 189 21.90 -12.95 -8.79
C GLU A 189 22.57 -13.22 -7.44
N ASN A 190 23.22 -12.20 -6.86
CA ASN A 190 23.83 -12.31 -5.52
C ASN A 190 22.77 -12.57 -4.44
N ALA A 191 21.65 -11.85 -4.47
CA ALA A 191 20.56 -12.06 -3.54
C ALA A 191 19.95 -13.47 -3.69
N ALA A 192 19.76 -13.96 -4.92
CA ALA A 192 19.27 -15.31 -5.20
C ALA A 192 20.22 -16.37 -4.61
N LYS A 193 21.54 -16.20 -4.79
CA LYS A 193 22.53 -17.08 -4.20
C LYS A 193 22.43 -17.10 -2.67
N VAL A 194 22.38 -15.93 -2.05
CA VAL A 194 22.23 -15.81 -0.58
C VAL A 194 20.98 -16.53 -0.09
N LEU A 195 19.83 -16.35 -0.77
CA LEU A 195 18.59 -17.04 -0.37
C LEU A 195 18.69 -18.56 -0.53
N LYS A 196 19.32 -19.03 -1.63
CA LYS A 196 19.52 -20.46 -1.86
C LYS A 196 20.43 -21.07 -0.80
N ASP A 197 21.48 -20.37 -0.41
CA ASP A 197 22.39 -20.82 0.66
C ASP A 197 21.69 -20.86 2.03
N ILE A 198 20.96 -19.80 2.40
CA ILE A 198 20.24 -19.70 3.69
C ILE A 198 19.16 -20.77 3.84
N HIS A 199 18.42 -21.00 2.76
CA HIS A 199 17.25 -21.88 2.79
C HIS A 199 17.51 -23.28 2.20
N HIS A 200 18.76 -23.61 1.87
CA HIS A 200 19.18 -24.90 1.30
C HIS A 200 18.39 -25.27 0.02
N ILE A 201 18.22 -24.30 -0.89
CA ILE A 201 17.50 -24.44 -2.15
C ILE A 201 18.49 -24.81 -3.25
N ALA A 202 18.18 -25.81 -4.05
CA ALA A 202 19.05 -26.23 -5.15
C ALA A 202 19.14 -25.14 -6.24
N ASN A 203 20.27 -25.13 -6.98
CA ASN A 203 20.52 -24.08 -7.98
C ASN A 203 19.50 -24.08 -9.14
N ASP A 204 18.92 -25.22 -9.45
CA ASP A 204 17.93 -25.41 -10.50
C ASP A 204 16.47 -25.25 -10.03
N GLU A 205 16.25 -24.96 -8.73
CA GLU A 205 14.94 -24.66 -8.19
C GLU A 205 14.65 -23.15 -8.26
N LYS A 206 13.43 -22.81 -8.69
CA LYS A 206 12.90 -21.44 -8.67
C LYS A 206 12.42 -21.07 -7.26
N ILE A 207 12.61 -19.81 -6.90
CA ILE A 207 12.12 -19.23 -5.63
C ILE A 207 10.81 -18.49 -5.91
N LEU A 208 9.71 -18.99 -5.37
CA LEU A 208 8.42 -18.33 -5.36
C LEU A 208 8.25 -17.62 -4.01
N LEU A 209 8.02 -16.32 -3.99
CA LEU A 209 7.92 -15.53 -2.77
C LEU A 209 6.47 -15.15 -2.47
N PHE A 210 6.06 -15.32 -1.22
CA PHE A 210 4.86 -14.71 -0.65
C PHE A 210 5.24 -13.98 0.64
N ASN A 211 4.77 -12.73 0.82
CA ASN A 211 4.99 -12.03 2.08
C ASN A 211 3.73 -11.33 2.59
N GLY A 212 3.67 -11.08 3.90
CA GLY A 212 2.60 -10.30 4.51
C GLY A 212 2.54 -10.45 6.03
N THR A 213 1.69 -9.65 6.65
CA THR A 213 1.32 -9.81 8.06
C THR A 213 0.32 -10.98 8.14
N LEU A 214 0.72 -12.10 8.75
CA LEU A 214 0.00 -13.38 8.67
C LEU A 214 -1.15 -13.51 9.68
N ASP A 215 -1.30 -12.57 10.63
CA ASP A 215 -2.49 -12.40 11.46
C ASP A 215 -3.56 -11.51 10.82
N TYR A 216 -3.32 -11.00 9.61
CA TYR A 216 -4.30 -10.25 8.84
C TYR A 216 -5.10 -11.20 7.93
N LEU A 217 -6.42 -11.24 8.12
CA LEU A 217 -7.33 -12.23 7.49
C LEU A 217 -7.12 -12.43 5.98
N PRO A 218 -7.03 -11.39 5.13
CA PRO A 218 -6.79 -11.59 3.70
C PRO A 218 -5.46 -12.29 3.38
N ASN A 219 -4.43 -12.11 4.20
CA ASN A 219 -3.15 -12.81 4.02
C ASN A 219 -3.22 -14.26 4.54
N GLN A 220 -4.00 -14.53 5.59
CA GLN A 220 -4.27 -15.90 6.05
C GLN A 220 -5.00 -16.70 4.98
N GLN A 221 -6.08 -16.13 4.42
CA GLN A 221 -6.82 -16.76 3.33
C GLN A 221 -5.92 -17.03 2.10
N ALA A 222 -5.04 -16.08 1.75
CA ALA A 222 -4.07 -16.27 0.69
C ALA A 222 -3.06 -17.39 1.03
N LEU A 223 -2.63 -17.48 2.29
CA LEU A 223 -1.78 -18.57 2.76
C LEU A 223 -2.51 -19.91 2.65
N ASP A 224 -3.79 -20.00 3.07
CA ASP A 224 -4.60 -21.22 2.95
C ASP A 224 -4.72 -21.66 1.48
N VAL A 225 -4.90 -20.71 0.55
CA VAL A 225 -4.90 -21.01 -0.88
C VAL A 225 -3.54 -21.56 -1.34
N ILE A 226 -2.42 -20.96 -0.90
CA ILE A 226 -1.07 -21.46 -1.23
C ILE A 226 -0.91 -22.89 -0.74
N LEU A 227 -1.33 -23.20 0.49
CA LEU A 227 -1.12 -24.50 1.11
C LEU A 227 -2.05 -25.59 0.55
N ASN A 228 -3.32 -25.26 0.31
CA ASN A 228 -4.35 -26.26 0.05
C ASN A 228 -4.75 -26.37 -1.44
N GLU A 229 -4.53 -25.30 -2.23
CA GLU A 229 -4.90 -25.27 -3.66
C GLU A 229 -3.67 -25.24 -4.56
N LEU A 230 -2.79 -24.25 -4.36
CA LEU A 230 -1.63 -24.07 -5.26
C LEU A 230 -0.56 -25.13 -5.06
N THR A 231 -0.26 -25.52 -3.82
CA THR A 231 0.77 -26.54 -3.54
C THR A 231 0.43 -27.88 -4.17
N PRO A 232 -0.79 -28.45 -4.03
CA PRO A 232 -1.13 -29.69 -4.74
C PRO A 232 -1.07 -29.56 -6.28
N ALA A 233 -1.56 -28.43 -6.83
CA ALA A 233 -1.55 -28.20 -8.26
C ALA A 233 -0.13 -28.12 -8.83
N LEU A 234 0.79 -27.43 -8.12
CA LEU A 234 2.19 -27.30 -8.52
C LEU A 234 2.99 -28.60 -8.37
N LEU A 235 2.72 -29.40 -7.33
CA LEU A 235 3.32 -30.74 -7.15
C LEU A 235 2.92 -31.70 -8.25
N GLY A 236 1.74 -31.51 -8.87
CA GLY A 236 1.29 -32.24 -10.04
C GLY A 236 2.10 -31.96 -11.31
N ASN A 237 2.98 -30.96 -11.33
CA ASN A 237 3.84 -30.61 -12.46
C ASN A 237 5.32 -30.99 -12.20
N PRO A 238 5.76 -32.21 -12.56
CA PRO A 238 7.12 -32.69 -12.25
C PRO A 238 8.23 -31.92 -12.99
N SER A 239 7.90 -31.14 -14.02
CA SER A 239 8.90 -30.35 -14.75
C SER A 239 9.24 -29.04 -14.02
N LEU A 240 8.41 -28.59 -13.06
CA LEU A 240 8.62 -27.37 -12.31
C LEU A 240 9.36 -27.68 -10.99
N LYS A 241 10.64 -27.31 -10.94
CA LYS A 241 11.43 -27.35 -9.71
C LYS A 241 11.34 -26.01 -8.99
N TYR A 242 10.85 -26.01 -7.74
CA TYR A 242 10.60 -24.76 -7.03
C TYR A 242 10.59 -24.93 -5.51
N LYS A 243 10.77 -23.83 -4.81
CA LYS A 243 10.43 -23.65 -3.38
C LYS A 243 9.55 -22.41 -3.22
N ILE A 244 8.56 -22.48 -2.34
CA ILE A 244 7.76 -21.33 -1.95
C ILE A 244 8.28 -20.83 -0.60
N ILE A 245 8.82 -19.61 -0.58
CA ILE A 245 9.23 -18.95 0.67
C ILE A 245 8.09 -18.05 1.16
N ILE A 246 7.67 -18.27 2.39
CA ILE A 246 6.63 -17.50 3.07
C ILE A 246 7.29 -16.64 4.14
N CYS A 247 7.27 -15.31 3.92
CA CYS A 247 7.79 -14.33 4.86
C CYS A 247 6.66 -13.58 5.57
N GLY A 248 6.77 -13.41 6.87
CA GLY A 248 5.82 -12.58 7.62
C GLY A 248 5.79 -12.90 9.10
N LYS A 249 5.23 -11.96 9.86
CA LYS A 249 4.98 -12.11 11.29
C LYS A 249 3.52 -12.46 11.55
N GLY A 250 3.26 -12.99 12.76
CA GLY A 250 1.91 -13.19 13.25
C GLY A 250 1.24 -14.43 12.64
N LEU A 251 2.01 -15.43 12.20
CA LEU A 251 1.43 -16.72 11.82
C LEU A 251 0.74 -17.32 13.06
N PRO A 252 -0.56 -17.66 13.00
CA PRO A 252 -1.24 -18.29 14.13
C PRO A 252 -0.62 -19.65 14.51
N ASP A 253 -0.62 -19.97 15.78
CA ASP A 253 -0.06 -21.22 16.31
C ASP A 253 -0.70 -22.48 15.68
N SER A 254 -1.95 -22.36 15.22
CA SER A 254 -2.65 -23.44 14.52
C SER A 254 -1.98 -23.94 13.23
N TYR A 255 -1.09 -23.12 12.65
CA TYR A 255 -0.31 -23.52 11.46
C TYR A 255 0.98 -24.28 11.79
N ASP A 256 1.36 -24.42 13.09
CA ASP A 256 2.58 -25.12 13.55
C ASP A 256 3.81 -24.79 12.70
N GLU A 257 4.08 -23.49 12.47
CA GLU A 257 5.21 -23.00 11.67
C GLU A 257 5.31 -23.64 10.27
N LEU A 258 4.19 -24.10 9.73
CA LEU A 258 4.07 -24.81 8.43
C LEU A 258 4.92 -26.10 8.34
N LYS A 259 5.29 -26.74 9.44
CA LYS A 259 6.12 -27.95 9.47
C LYS A 259 5.56 -29.09 8.62
N ALA A 260 4.23 -29.28 8.62
CA ALA A 260 3.56 -30.29 7.81
C ALA A 260 3.73 -30.10 6.29
N TYR A 261 4.16 -28.91 5.86
CA TYR A 261 4.35 -28.55 4.45
C TYR A 261 5.82 -28.47 4.02
N ALA A 262 6.77 -28.66 4.93
CA ALA A 262 8.21 -28.63 4.63
C ALA A 262 8.61 -29.62 3.53
N SER A 263 8.03 -30.84 3.53
CA SER A 263 8.22 -31.85 2.48
C SER A 263 7.49 -31.54 1.17
N LYS A 264 6.64 -30.49 1.14
CA LYS A 264 5.83 -30.06 0.00
C LYS A 264 6.36 -28.76 -0.64
N ASN A 265 7.66 -28.53 -0.59
CA ASN A 265 8.33 -27.36 -1.18
C ASN A 265 7.96 -26.01 -0.51
N ILE A 266 7.45 -25.99 0.72
CA ILE A 266 7.14 -24.78 1.50
C ILE A 266 8.26 -24.52 2.50
N ILE A 267 8.73 -23.27 2.55
CA ILE A 267 9.70 -22.76 3.53
C ILE A 267 9.05 -21.60 4.28
N TYR A 268 8.87 -21.72 5.57
CA TYR A 268 8.45 -20.61 6.42
C TYR A 268 9.69 -19.88 6.96
N ALA A 269 9.95 -18.68 6.45
CA ALA A 269 11.09 -17.85 6.87
C ALA A 269 10.76 -16.95 8.08
N GLY A 270 9.48 -16.90 8.50
CA GLY A 270 9.06 -16.04 9.61
C GLY A 270 9.20 -14.55 9.29
N PHE A 271 9.38 -13.75 10.35
CA PHE A 271 9.69 -12.33 10.19
C PHE A 271 11.16 -12.17 9.77
N VAL A 272 11.37 -11.53 8.64
CA VAL A 272 12.69 -11.23 8.09
C VAL A 272 13.02 -9.75 8.26
N ASN A 273 14.24 -9.44 8.72
CA ASN A 273 14.66 -8.05 8.95
C ASN A 273 14.85 -7.27 7.64
N ASP A 274 15.32 -7.94 6.59
CA ASP A 274 15.56 -7.38 5.27
C ASP A 274 14.73 -8.15 4.23
N ILE A 275 13.54 -7.63 3.94
CA ILE A 275 12.66 -8.20 2.92
C ILE A 275 13.14 -7.88 1.50
N ASP A 276 13.97 -6.84 1.32
CA ASP A 276 14.46 -6.45 0.01
C ASP A 276 15.35 -7.52 -0.61
N ILE A 277 16.11 -8.26 0.20
CA ILE A 277 16.91 -9.39 -0.29
C ILE A 277 16.02 -10.51 -0.86
N TYR A 278 14.84 -10.72 -0.26
CA TYR A 278 13.86 -11.70 -0.75
C TYR A 278 13.22 -11.23 -2.04
N PHE A 279 12.86 -9.97 -2.15
CA PHE A 279 12.35 -9.41 -3.42
C PHE A 279 13.41 -9.42 -4.52
N LYS A 280 14.67 -9.16 -4.20
CA LYS A 280 15.76 -9.19 -5.20
C LYS A 280 16.06 -10.60 -5.67
N GLY A 281 16.07 -11.57 -4.76
CA GLY A 281 16.55 -12.93 -5.02
C GLY A 281 15.48 -13.94 -5.43
N ALA A 282 14.19 -13.62 -5.34
CA ALA A 282 13.13 -14.49 -5.81
C ALA A 282 13.00 -14.44 -7.35
N ASP A 283 12.46 -15.50 -7.94
CA ASP A 283 12.14 -15.57 -9.37
C ASP A 283 10.75 -15.04 -9.67
N LEU A 284 9.79 -15.32 -8.77
CA LEU A 284 8.39 -14.93 -8.90
C LEU A 284 7.84 -14.46 -7.55
N PHE A 285 6.93 -13.50 -7.60
CA PHE A 285 6.08 -13.14 -6.47
C PHE A 285 4.67 -13.67 -6.69
N ILE A 286 4.10 -14.39 -5.71
CA ILE A 286 2.75 -14.94 -5.81
C ILE A 286 1.81 -14.19 -4.87
N ASN A 287 0.66 -13.75 -5.37
CA ASN A 287 -0.31 -12.97 -4.59
C ASN A 287 -1.75 -13.49 -4.82
N PRO A 288 -2.13 -14.63 -4.23
CA PRO A 288 -3.48 -15.19 -4.38
C PRO A 288 -4.52 -14.53 -3.44
N VAL A 289 -4.38 -13.23 -3.19
CA VAL A 289 -5.27 -12.44 -2.33
C VAL A 289 -6.55 -12.10 -3.08
N ILE A 290 -7.71 -12.51 -2.56
CA ILE A 290 -9.03 -12.21 -3.15
C ILE A 290 -9.82 -11.18 -2.34
N GLU A 291 -9.44 -10.91 -1.09
CA GLU A 291 -10.13 -9.99 -0.19
C GLU A 291 -9.26 -8.78 0.19
N GLY A 292 -9.92 -7.77 0.77
CA GLY A 292 -9.29 -6.52 1.18
C GLY A 292 -9.29 -5.47 0.08
N GLY A 293 -9.67 -4.23 0.45
CA GLY A 293 -9.76 -3.08 -0.45
C GLY A 293 -8.40 -2.51 -0.84
N GLY A 294 -8.41 -1.68 -1.88
CA GLY A 294 -7.28 -0.87 -2.30
C GLY A 294 -6.11 -1.65 -2.91
N ILE A 295 -5.05 -0.90 -3.23
CA ILE A 295 -3.83 -1.45 -3.81
C ILE A 295 -3.08 -2.38 -2.84
N LYS A 296 -2.55 -3.47 -3.36
CA LYS A 296 -1.70 -4.38 -2.58
C LYS A 296 -0.25 -3.91 -2.69
N THR A 297 0.23 -3.22 -1.67
CA THR A 297 1.57 -2.58 -1.65
C THR A 297 2.69 -3.54 -2.00
N LYS A 298 2.59 -4.80 -1.54
CA LYS A 298 3.54 -5.87 -1.83
C LYS A 298 3.66 -6.22 -3.31
N VAL A 299 2.58 -6.02 -4.09
CA VAL A 299 2.62 -6.21 -5.56
C VAL A 299 3.44 -5.09 -6.20
N VAL A 300 3.23 -3.84 -5.78
CA VAL A 300 4.03 -2.70 -6.26
C VAL A 300 5.49 -2.84 -5.88
N GLU A 301 5.78 -3.29 -4.65
CA GLU A 301 7.14 -3.53 -4.17
C GLU A 301 7.82 -4.63 -4.98
N ALA A 302 7.16 -5.78 -5.20
CA ALA A 302 7.70 -6.88 -6.00
C ALA A 302 8.00 -6.46 -7.46
N LEU A 303 7.06 -5.77 -8.10
CA LEU A 303 7.26 -5.22 -9.44
C LEU A 303 8.40 -4.20 -9.48
N GLY A 304 8.53 -3.34 -8.47
CA GLY A 304 9.64 -2.38 -8.34
C GLY A 304 11.01 -3.06 -8.29
N HIS A 305 11.10 -4.25 -7.72
CA HIS A 305 12.30 -5.08 -7.75
C HIS A 305 12.48 -5.87 -9.06
N GLY A 306 11.59 -5.67 -10.03
CA GLY A 306 11.61 -6.34 -11.33
C GLY A 306 11.21 -7.81 -11.27
N LEU A 307 10.50 -8.23 -10.20
CA LEU A 307 9.91 -9.56 -10.14
C LEU A 307 8.73 -9.68 -11.10
N THR A 308 8.55 -10.87 -11.65
CA THR A 308 7.28 -11.23 -12.26
C THR A 308 6.30 -11.60 -11.15
N VAL A 309 5.12 -11.00 -11.19
CA VAL A 309 4.07 -11.18 -10.20
C VAL A 309 2.93 -11.97 -10.83
N VAL A 310 2.58 -13.10 -10.22
CA VAL A 310 1.32 -13.80 -10.50
C VAL A 310 0.32 -13.44 -9.40
N SER A 311 -0.80 -12.82 -9.77
CA SER A 311 -1.79 -12.33 -8.82
C SER A 311 -3.20 -12.67 -9.28
N THR A 312 -4.13 -12.76 -8.33
CA THR A 312 -5.56 -12.72 -8.62
C THR A 312 -5.95 -11.34 -9.17
N GLN A 313 -7.08 -11.25 -9.86
CA GLN A 313 -7.61 -9.95 -10.33
C GLN A 313 -7.84 -8.99 -9.15
N SER A 314 -8.43 -9.45 -8.04
CA SER A 314 -8.60 -8.65 -6.83
C SER A 314 -7.27 -8.27 -6.18
N GLY A 315 -6.26 -9.12 -6.28
CA GLY A 315 -4.90 -8.87 -5.78
C GLY A 315 -4.13 -7.84 -6.61
N ALA A 316 -4.49 -7.65 -7.89
CA ALA A 316 -3.83 -6.75 -8.84
C ALA A 316 -4.50 -5.36 -8.93
N ILE A 317 -5.60 -5.11 -8.20
CA ILE A 317 -6.30 -3.80 -8.20
C ILE A 317 -5.33 -2.66 -7.93
N GLY A 318 -5.45 -1.59 -8.72
CA GLY A 318 -4.62 -0.39 -8.61
C GLY A 318 -3.28 -0.48 -9.35
N VAL A 319 -2.98 -1.59 -10.03
CA VAL A 319 -1.77 -1.77 -10.84
C VAL A 319 -2.15 -1.93 -12.31
N PRO A 320 -2.04 -0.86 -13.13
CA PRO A 320 -2.46 -0.91 -14.53
C PRO A 320 -1.60 -1.87 -15.35
N PRO A 321 -2.19 -2.86 -16.07
CA PRO A 321 -1.41 -3.81 -16.88
C PRO A 321 -0.58 -3.13 -17.99
N ALA A 322 -1.05 -2.01 -18.52
CA ALA A 322 -0.39 -1.28 -19.61
C ALA A 322 1.04 -0.79 -19.26
N ILE A 323 1.36 -0.64 -17.97
CA ILE A 323 2.68 -0.14 -17.52
C ILE A 323 3.56 -1.23 -16.91
N THR A 324 3.08 -2.47 -16.81
CA THR A 324 3.82 -3.60 -16.23
C THR A 324 4.37 -4.58 -17.26
N GLY A 325 3.93 -4.47 -18.52
CA GLY A 325 4.28 -5.45 -19.55
C GLY A 325 3.90 -6.87 -19.12
N ASN A 326 4.79 -7.83 -19.35
CA ASN A 326 4.57 -9.23 -18.96
C ASN A 326 4.90 -9.50 -17.48
N LYS A 327 5.26 -8.47 -16.69
CA LYS A 327 5.65 -8.63 -15.29
C LYS A 327 4.47 -8.79 -14.32
N LEU A 328 3.25 -8.48 -14.74
CA LEU A 328 2.05 -8.76 -13.97
C LEU A 328 1.13 -9.71 -14.74
N VAL A 329 1.00 -10.92 -14.24
CA VAL A 329 0.06 -11.94 -14.75
C VAL A 329 -1.13 -11.96 -13.80
N SER A 330 -2.29 -11.50 -14.30
CA SER A 330 -3.54 -11.45 -13.52
C SER A 330 -4.44 -12.63 -13.90
N VAL A 331 -4.85 -13.41 -12.89
CA VAL A 331 -5.69 -14.59 -13.03
C VAL A 331 -7.05 -14.33 -12.39
N PRO A 332 -8.18 -14.83 -12.94
CA PRO A 332 -9.48 -14.71 -12.30
C PRO A 332 -9.48 -15.22 -10.85
N ASP A 333 -10.22 -14.52 -9.97
CA ASP A 333 -10.34 -14.92 -8.57
C ASP A 333 -10.95 -16.32 -8.48
N GLY A 334 -10.30 -17.22 -7.73
CA GLY A 334 -10.74 -18.60 -7.56
C GLY A 334 -10.29 -19.59 -8.65
N ASP A 335 -9.68 -19.13 -9.73
CA ASP A 335 -9.09 -20.02 -10.74
C ASP A 335 -7.69 -20.47 -10.31
N TRP A 336 -7.62 -21.38 -9.34
CA TRP A 336 -6.34 -21.83 -8.78
C TRP A 336 -5.54 -22.70 -9.72
N GLN A 337 -6.19 -23.43 -10.64
CA GLN A 337 -5.50 -24.18 -11.68
C GLN A 337 -4.87 -23.25 -12.70
N GLY A 338 -5.59 -22.22 -13.15
CA GLY A 338 -5.07 -21.16 -14.00
C GLY A 338 -3.90 -20.41 -13.32
N PHE A 339 -3.99 -20.20 -12.00
CA PHE A 339 -2.94 -19.56 -11.22
C PHE A 339 -1.66 -20.42 -11.18
N ALA A 340 -1.78 -21.73 -10.94
CA ALA A 340 -0.64 -22.66 -10.97
C ALA A 340 -0.01 -22.74 -12.37
N ASN A 341 -0.83 -22.77 -13.43
CA ASN A 341 -0.34 -22.72 -14.81
C ASN A 341 0.40 -21.40 -15.09
N ALA A 342 -0.13 -20.28 -14.63
CA ALA A 342 0.53 -18.97 -14.76
C ALA A 342 1.90 -18.94 -14.06
N ILE A 343 2.04 -19.55 -12.88
CA ILE A 343 3.34 -19.71 -12.19
C ILE A 343 4.30 -20.53 -13.06
N ALA A 344 3.85 -21.63 -13.65
CA ALA A 344 4.71 -22.52 -14.44
C ALA A 344 5.22 -21.86 -15.72
N THR A 345 4.41 -21.00 -16.34
CA THR A 345 4.67 -20.40 -17.66
C THR A 345 5.11 -18.93 -17.61
N ALA A 346 5.15 -18.31 -16.42
CA ALA A 346 5.48 -16.90 -16.26
C ALA A 346 6.86 -16.56 -16.85
N ASP A 347 6.90 -15.47 -17.59
CA ASP A 347 8.13 -14.89 -18.10
C ASP A 347 8.91 -14.18 -16.99
N THR A 348 10.01 -14.75 -16.55
CA THR A 348 10.90 -14.17 -15.54
C THR A 348 12.05 -13.38 -16.16
N ALA A 349 12.31 -13.51 -17.47
CA ALA A 349 13.48 -12.94 -18.13
C ALA A 349 13.26 -11.48 -18.60
N SER A 350 12.03 -11.11 -19.00
CA SER A 350 11.76 -9.75 -19.46
C SER A 350 11.97 -8.70 -18.33
N GLY A 351 12.37 -7.49 -18.72
CA GLY A 351 12.45 -6.35 -17.80
C GLY A 351 11.08 -5.73 -17.50
N ILE A 352 10.95 -5.04 -16.37
CA ILE A 352 9.79 -4.19 -16.12
C ILE A 352 9.95 -2.87 -16.91
N PRO A 353 8.89 -2.37 -17.59
CA PRO A 353 8.97 -1.13 -18.36
C PRO A 353 9.24 0.11 -17.48
N ASP A 354 9.97 1.10 -18.00
CA ASP A 354 10.23 2.38 -17.31
C ASP A 354 8.94 3.13 -16.94
N ALA A 355 7.88 2.92 -17.70
CA ALA A 355 6.54 3.46 -17.42
C ALA A 355 6.03 3.09 -16.02
N PHE A 356 6.42 1.91 -15.49
CA PHE A 356 6.11 1.50 -14.13
C PHE A 356 6.72 2.48 -13.11
N PHE A 357 8.01 2.77 -13.22
CA PHE A 357 8.69 3.71 -12.32
C PHE A 357 8.20 5.14 -12.53
N GLY A 358 7.87 5.52 -13.79
CA GLY A 358 7.22 6.79 -14.08
C GLY A 358 5.93 7.00 -13.28
N HIS A 359 5.18 5.93 -13.06
CA HIS A 359 3.90 5.94 -12.33
C HIS A 359 4.06 5.72 -10.82
N PHE A 360 4.89 4.77 -10.39
CA PHE A 360 4.97 4.30 -9.00
C PHE A 360 6.16 4.83 -8.20
N TYR A 361 7.15 5.50 -8.78
CA TYR A 361 8.25 6.06 -7.99
C TYR A 361 7.74 7.21 -7.10
N TRP A 362 8.01 7.15 -5.79
CA TRP A 362 7.56 8.16 -4.82
C TRP A 362 7.97 9.58 -5.18
N GLY A 363 9.16 9.76 -5.77
CA GLY A 363 9.61 11.08 -6.24
C GLY A 363 8.68 11.68 -7.30
N ASN A 364 8.23 10.89 -8.26
CA ASN A 364 7.30 11.31 -9.30
C ASN A 364 5.90 11.58 -8.74
N ILE A 365 5.44 10.76 -7.79
CA ILE A 365 4.17 10.95 -7.09
C ILE A 365 4.19 12.28 -6.32
N ALA A 366 5.24 12.55 -5.56
CA ALA A 366 5.40 13.81 -4.83
C ALA A 366 5.42 15.04 -5.77
N GLN A 367 6.11 14.95 -6.90
CA GLN A 367 6.10 16.00 -7.93
C GLN A 367 4.70 16.22 -8.52
N LYS A 368 3.94 15.14 -8.77
CA LYS A 368 2.55 15.24 -9.22
C LYS A 368 1.69 15.97 -8.20
N VAL A 369 1.79 15.60 -6.92
CA VAL A 369 1.07 16.27 -5.83
C VAL A 369 1.43 17.74 -5.77
N LYS A 370 2.73 18.08 -5.77
CA LYS A 370 3.18 19.49 -5.77
C LYS A 370 2.53 20.30 -6.89
N ARG A 371 2.49 19.76 -8.12
CA ARG A 371 1.85 20.45 -9.28
C ARG A 371 0.36 20.69 -9.09
N ILE A 372 -0.34 19.76 -8.43
CA ILE A 372 -1.79 19.87 -8.21
C ILE A 372 -2.13 20.93 -7.16
N ILE A 373 -1.28 21.07 -6.12
CA ILE A 373 -1.55 21.96 -4.98
C ILE A 373 -0.87 23.34 -5.11
N SER A 374 -0.03 23.58 -6.10
CA SER A 374 0.62 24.90 -6.37
C SER A 374 -0.26 25.76 -7.24
#